data_14f9324f5576e40b1ec23797ec9e05d4
#
_entry.id   14f9324f5576e40b1ec23797ec9e05d4
#
_cell.length_a   1.000
_cell.length_b   1.000
_cell.length_c   1.000
_cell.angle_alpha   90.00
_cell.angle_beta   90.00
_cell.angle_gamma   90.00
#
_symmetry.space_group_name_H-M   'P 1'
#
loop_
_entity.id
_entity.type
_entity.pdbx_description
1 polymer ?
#
loop_
_entity_poly.entity_id
_entity_poly.type
_entity_poly.pdbx_seq_one_letter_code
_entity_poly.pdbx_strand_id
1 'polypeptide(L)'
;MPQTGSSNLNESIERFSDILSESEHQKILQLQDQPSPIGIRLNPLKLSPQQAIQELANRYGWQTQPLSFCQNGWLIRNYEGSPGTTIEHRMGQYYLQDPASMVPVSLFDIDHPNPLILDMAASPGGKTTHLIDRTFDQGFVLANDASRGRINALRSVLSNWGGVNQAILNYPGENFGSWFPETFNFVLLDAPCSMENLRPTPDQPMRETTSDERLRLQERQIQLLKSGLGALKIGGELVYATCSLAPEEDEAVIDAVLNLFPDAIRIERISNKIDFDAKGLTQFQGQSFQTTLTQTLRLWPHITGFSGFFCALLKKTQPIHITQAEPPQRDFTKTHLETIQCDIKKRLSQAFFDQFGLDLEQILENLDVLIYQRYEQFFLIPKPYLEQFSKLPYEYIGMPLGTWQNDTFAPSHLFVSRFGHQFTQGMIVLDDQHTKLWITGRDIRQPKTDLVPQGQFLLVKDLAGRNLGLGKLLPKRLRNLLPRYLI
;
A
#
# COMPACT_ATOMS: atom_id res chain seq x y z
N MET A 1 32.34 10.66 7.51
CA MET A 1 31.99 11.32 8.78
C MET A 1 30.70 10.67 9.31
N PRO A 2 30.77 9.81 10.34
CA PRO A 2 29.57 9.24 10.96
C PRO A 2 29.55 9.60 12.47
N GLN A 3 29.38 10.88 12.82
CA GLN A 3 29.26 11.29 14.23
C GLN A 3 27.98 12.08 14.55
N THR A 4 27.24 12.56 13.57
CA THR A 4 26.02 13.36 13.80
C THR A 4 24.78 12.50 14.13
N GLY A 5 24.74 11.24 13.76
CA GLY A 5 23.59 10.37 14.02
C GLY A 5 23.51 9.81 15.45
N SER A 6 24.66 9.61 16.12
CA SER A 6 24.68 9.04 17.47
C SER A 6 24.34 10.06 18.56
N SER A 7 24.67 11.34 18.38
CA SER A 7 24.29 12.38 19.34
C SER A 7 22.79 12.60 19.39
N ASN A 8 22.13 12.67 18.24
CA ASN A 8 20.69 12.91 18.14
C ASN A 8 19.87 11.74 18.72
N LEU A 9 20.36 10.49 18.56
CA LEU A 9 19.71 9.33 19.16
C LEU A 9 19.77 9.35 20.68
N ASN A 10 20.95 9.65 21.24
CA ASN A 10 21.12 9.74 22.70
C ASN A 10 20.18 10.78 23.30
N GLU A 11 20.11 11.98 22.73
CA GLU A 11 19.19 13.04 23.20
C GLU A 11 17.72 12.59 23.11
N SER A 12 17.34 11.91 22.04
CA SER A 12 15.96 11.38 21.90
C SER A 12 15.66 10.28 22.91
N ILE A 13 16.62 9.40 23.22
CA ILE A 13 16.46 8.36 24.24
C ILE A 13 16.39 8.97 25.64
N GLU A 14 17.23 9.96 25.95
CA GLU A 14 17.28 10.67 27.24
C GLU A 14 15.93 11.29 27.60
N ARG A 15 15.12 11.71 26.61
CA ARG A 15 13.75 12.21 26.85
C ARG A 15 12.85 11.19 27.54
N PHE A 16 13.15 9.90 27.42
CA PHE A 16 12.38 8.80 28.02
C PHE A 16 13.01 8.27 29.33
N SER A 17 13.96 8.99 29.94
CA SER A 17 14.65 8.57 31.16
C SER A 17 13.69 8.28 32.35
N ASP A 18 12.54 8.96 32.39
CA ASP A 18 11.51 8.72 33.40
C ASP A 18 10.67 7.45 33.15
N ILE A 19 10.77 6.85 31.97
CA ILE A 19 9.94 5.73 31.52
C ILE A 19 10.79 4.48 31.28
N LEU A 20 11.94 4.64 30.62
CA LEU A 20 12.83 3.54 30.29
C LEU A 20 13.92 3.40 31.35
N SER A 21 14.16 2.18 31.79
CA SER A 21 15.30 1.86 32.64
C SER A 21 16.64 2.01 31.89
N GLU A 22 17.73 2.18 32.62
CA GLU A 22 19.07 2.21 32.02
C GLU A 22 19.37 0.97 31.16
N SER A 23 18.89 -0.19 31.58
CA SER A 23 19.02 -1.43 30.80
C SER A 23 18.29 -1.39 29.45
N GLU A 24 17.13 -0.73 29.39
CA GLU A 24 16.37 -0.57 28.14
C GLU A 24 17.02 0.46 27.22
N HIS A 25 17.55 1.57 27.77
CA HIS A 25 18.39 2.53 27.04
C HIS A 25 19.55 1.83 26.34
N GLN A 26 20.30 1.02 27.09
CA GLN A 26 21.46 0.29 26.56
C GLN A 26 21.06 -0.69 25.46
N LYS A 27 19.91 -1.36 25.61
CA LYS A 27 19.36 -2.26 24.54
C LYS A 27 19.02 -1.49 23.27
N ILE A 28 18.42 -0.30 23.36
CA ILE A 28 18.11 0.55 22.18
C ILE A 28 19.41 0.96 21.49
N LEU A 29 20.41 1.37 22.24
CA LEU A 29 21.71 1.74 21.68
C LEU A 29 22.40 0.57 20.97
N GLN A 30 22.38 -0.63 21.55
CA GLN A 30 22.94 -1.84 20.94
C GLN A 30 22.25 -2.26 19.63
N LEU A 31 20.98 -1.88 19.42
CA LEU A 31 20.28 -2.15 18.16
C LEU A 31 20.85 -1.37 16.97
N GLN A 32 21.60 -0.28 17.21
CA GLN A 32 22.21 0.51 16.13
C GLN A 32 23.30 -0.29 15.39
N ASP A 33 23.97 -1.20 16.09
CA ASP A 33 25.03 -2.05 15.52
C ASP A 33 24.44 -3.29 14.82
N GLN A 34 23.13 -3.50 14.87
CA GLN A 34 22.45 -4.64 14.26
C GLN A 34 21.71 -4.21 12.98
N PRO A 35 21.77 -5.01 11.91
CA PRO A 35 21.00 -4.73 10.72
C PRO A 35 19.49 -4.74 11.04
N SER A 36 18.76 -3.77 10.50
CA SER A 36 17.30 -3.77 10.62
C SER A 36 16.71 -5.00 9.93
N PRO A 37 15.73 -5.66 10.54
CA PRO A 37 15.08 -6.80 9.90
C PRO A 37 14.37 -6.37 8.63
N ILE A 38 14.52 -7.14 7.55
CA ILE A 38 13.80 -6.90 6.31
C ILE A 38 12.45 -7.60 6.39
N GLY A 39 11.40 -6.80 6.34
CA GLY A 39 10.03 -7.30 6.17
C GLY A 39 9.65 -7.33 4.70
N ILE A 40 8.95 -8.38 4.30
CA ILE A 40 8.27 -8.45 3.01
C ILE A 40 6.78 -8.74 3.22
N ARG A 41 5.96 -8.21 2.33
CA ARG A 41 4.54 -8.54 2.26
C ARG A 41 4.25 -9.07 0.86
N LEU A 42 3.83 -10.34 0.77
CA LEU A 42 3.50 -11.02 -0.48
C LEU A 42 2.16 -10.54 -1.00
N ASN A 43 2.05 -10.45 -2.32
CA ASN A 43 0.88 -9.94 -3.01
C ASN A 43 -0.13 -11.07 -3.31
N PRO A 44 -1.21 -11.22 -2.52
CA PRO A 44 -2.18 -12.29 -2.70
C PRO A 44 -3.00 -12.14 -3.99
N LEU A 45 -2.93 -10.96 -4.62
CA LEU A 45 -3.63 -10.70 -5.87
C LEU A 45 -2.94 -11.32 -7.10
N LYS A 46 -1.66 -11.69 -6.98
CA LYS A 46 -0.84 -12.22 -8.10
C LYS A 46 -0.35 -13.65 -7.90
N LEU A 47 -0.37 -14.14 -6.66
CA LEU A 47 0.21 -15.43 -6.30
C LEU A 47 -0.43 -15.99 -5.02
N SER A 48 -0.18 -17.26 -4.73
CA SER A 48 -0.48 -17.86 -3.42
C SER A 48 0.67 -17.54 -2.45
N PRO A 49 0.47 -16.72 -1.41
CA PRO A 49 1.55 -16.28 -0.53
C PRO A 49 2.30 -17.41 0.16
N GLN A 50 1.58 -18.45 0.64
CA GLN A 50 2.17 -19.58 1.37
C GLN A 50 3.07 -20.43 0.48
N GLN A 51 2.71 -20.62 -0.78
CA GLN A 51 3.54 -21.31 -1.76
C GLN A 51 4.72 -20.43 -2.19
N ALA A 52 4.47 -19.17 -2.50
CA ALA A 52 5.47 -18.24 -3.00
C ALA A 52 6.61 -17.98 -2.01
N ILE A 53 6.33 -17.91 -0.69
CA ILE A 53 7.40 -17.72 0.30
C ILE A 53 8.37 -18.90 0.34
N GLN A 54 7.87 -20.12 0.17
CA GLN A 54 8.72 -21.33 0.11
C GLN A 54 9.58 -21.33 -1.15
N GLU A 55 9.01 -20.96 -2.29
CA GLU A 55 9.75 -20.86 -3.54
C GLU A 55 10.84 -19.78 -3.48
N LEU A 56 10.55 -18.60 -2.91
CA LEU A 56 11.50 -17.52 -2.71
C LEU A 56 12.63 -17.94 -1.76
N ALA A 57 12.28 -18.57 -0.63
CA ALA A 57 13.25 -19.09 0.33
C ALA A 57 14.22 -20.08 -0.33
N ASN A 58 13.70 -21.04 -1.10
CA ASN A 58 14.51 -22.04 -1.80
C ASN A 58 15.38 -21.41 -2.90
N ARG A 59 14.85 -20.44 -3.66
CA ARG A 59 15.54 -19.82 -4.79
C ARG A 59 16.68 -18.91 -4.37
N TYR A 60 16.49 -18.16 -3.28
CA TYR A 60 17.41 -17.12 -2.83
C TYR A 60 18.14 -17.47 -1.52
N GLY A 61 17.93 -18.65 -0.98
CA GLY A 61 18.54 -19.07 0.29
C GLY A 61 18.04 -18.29 1.51
N TRP A 62 16.82 -17.72 1.44
CA TRP A 62 16.29 -16.91 2.52
C TRP A 62 15.82 -17.76 3.71
N GLN A 63 16.15 -17.33 4.91
CA GLN A 63 15.49 -17.79 6.11
C GLN A 63 14.30 -16.88 6.38
N THR A 64 13.10 -17.45 6.37
CA THR A 64 11.85 -16.70 6.49
C THR A 64 11.13 -17.03 7.80
N GLN A 65 10.55 -16.00 8.41
CA GLN A 65 9.74 -16.14 9.62
C GLN A 65 8.42 -15.39 9.41
N PRO A 66 7.25 -16.04 9.56
CA PRO A 66 5.97 -15.37 9.42
C PRO A 66 5.77 -14.32 10.52
N LEU A 67 5.08 -13.23 10.19
CA LEU A 67 4.63 -12.21 11.14
C LEU A 67 3.23 -12.61 11.62
N SER A 68 3.07 -12.85 12.93
CA SER A 68 1.79 -13.30 13.52
C SER A 68 0.63 -12.33 13.27
N PHE A 69 0.93 -11.04 13.18
CA PHE A 69 -0.05 -9.97 12.99
C PHE A 69 -0.32 -9.61 11.52
N CYS A 70 0.43 -10.15 10.56
CA CYS A 70 0.25 -9.85 9.15
C CYS A 70 0.23 -11.14 8.32
N GLN A 71 -0.94 -11.55 7.87
CA GLN A 71 -1.18 -12.83 7.20
C GLN A 71 -0.24 -13.09 6.01
N ASN A 72 0.11 -12.05 5.25
CA ASN A 72 0.96 -12.12 4.07
C ASN A 72 2.33 -11.47 4.32
N GLY A 73 2.72 -11.31 5.60
CA GLY A 73 3.96 -10.69 6.04
C GLY A 73 4.98 -11.69 6.56
N TRP A 74 6.23 -11.53 6.17
CA TRP A 74 7.36 -12.33 6.65
C TRP A 74 8.58 -11.46 6.91
N LEU A 75 9.39 -11.88 7.89
CA LEU A 75 10.77 -11.43 8.05
C LEU A 75 11.68 -12.28 7.17
N ILE A 76 12.66 -11.63 6.53
CA ILE A 76 13.74 -12.30 5.83
C ILE A 76 15.03 -12.12 6.63
N ARG A 77 15.71 -13.22 6.85
CA ARG A 77 17.04 -13.27 7.47
C ARG A 77 18.00 -14.03 6.56
N ASN A 78 19.30 -13.81 6.73
CA ASN A 78 20.36 -14.53 6.02
C ASN A 78 20.10 -14.59 4.50
N TYR A 79 20.14 -13.42 3.86
CA TYR A 79 19.95 -13.30 2.42
C TYR A 79 21.25 -12.88 1.74
N GLU A 80 21.48 -13.41 0.54
CA GLU A 80 22.53 -12.93 -0.35
C GLU A 80 21.94 -11.94 -1.37
N GLY A 81 22.59 -10.82 -1.58
CA GLY A 81 22.09 -9.74 -2.42
C GLY A 81 20.91 -8.98 -1.79
N SER A 82 20.38 -8.01 -2.51
CA SER A 82 19.24 -7.22 -2.02
C SER A 82 17.91 -7.84 -2.47
N PRO A 83 16.96 -8.12 -1.56
CA PRO A 83 15.60 -8.55 -1.93
C PRO A 83 14.91 -7.58 -2.90
N GLY A 84 15.25 -6.28 -2.86
CA GLY A 84 14.72 -5.27 -3.78
C GLY A 84 15.13 -5.43 -5.25
N THR A 85 16.11 -6.28 -5.55
CA THR A 85 16.61 -6.48 -6.93
C THR A 85 16.04 -7.72 -7.63
N THR A 86 15.23 -8.52 -6.95
CA THR A 86 14.67 -9.75 -7.54
C THR A 86 13.64 -9.46 -8.63
N ILE A 87 13.42 -10.43 -9.50
CA ILE A 87 12.38 -10.37 -10.54
C ILE A 87 11.00 -10.22 -9.89
N GLU A 88 10.75 -10.97 -8.83
CA GLU A 88 9.47 -10.99 -8.13
C GLU A 88 9.14 -9.63 -7.51
N HIS A 89 10.14 -8.94 -6.94
CA HIS A 89 9.95 -7.58 -6.44
C HIS A 89 9.63 -6.61 -7.58
N ARG A 90 10.39 -6.65 -8.69
CA ARG A 90 10.14 -5.81 -9.87
C ARG A 90 8.74 -6.02 -10.46
N MET A 91 8.24 -7.26 -10.44
CA MET A 91 6.91 -7.62 -10.94
C MET A 91 5.79 -7.39 -9.90
N GLY A 92 6.10 -6.80 -8.74
CA GLY A 92 5.12 -6.49 -7.70
C GLY A 92 4.50 -7.72 -7.05
N GLN A 93 5.24 -8.83 -6.97
CA GLN A 93 4.82 -10.05 -6.28
C GLN A 93 5.01 -9.95 -4.76
N TYR A 94 5.83 -9.03 -4.30
CA TYR A 94 5.93 -8.63 -2.90
C TYR A 94 6.39 -7.16 -2.79
N TYR A 95 6.15 -6.61 -1.61
CA TYR A 95 6.56 -5.27 -1.21
C TYR A 95 7.53 -5.36 -0.04
N LEU A 96 8.62 -4.58 -0.09
CA LEU A 96 9.54 -4.42 1.05
C LEU A 96 8.92 -3.41 2.03
N GLN A 97 8.72 -3.81 3.26
CA GLN A 97 8.08 -2.97 4.27
C GLN A 97 8.65 -3.25 5.66
N ASP A 98 8.93 -2.19 6.42
CA ASP A 98 9.26 -2.37 7.84
C ASP A 98 8.11 -3.08 8.54
N PRO A 99 8.38 -4.13 9.35
CA PRO A 99 7.33 -4.87 10.04
C PRO A 99 6.42 -4.00 10.91
N ALA A 100 6.97 -2.99 11.60
CA ALA A 100 6.17 -2.06 12.37
C ALA A 100 5.16 -1.30 11.51
N SER A 101 5.55 -0.94 10.28
CA SER A 101 4.67 -0.27 9.31
C SER A 101 3.55 -1.15 8.74
N MET A 102 3.60 -2.48 8.95
CA MET A 102 2.50 -3.39 8.59
C MET A 102 1.40 -3.43 9.66
N VAL A 103 1.72 -3.07 10.90
CA VAL A 103 0.82 -3.14 12.05
C VAL A 103 -0.47 -2.33 11.85
N PRO A 104 -0.46 -1.05 11.42
CA PRO A 104 -1.65 -0.23 11.35
C PRO A 104 -2.81 -0.87 10.58
N VAL A 105 -2.54 -1.40 9.40
CA VAL A 105 -3.58 -2.03 8.57
C VAL A 105 -4.05 -3.36 9.16
N SER A 106 -3.18 -4.07 9.87
CA SER A 106 -3.53 -5.33 10.54
C SER A 106 -4.50 -5.13 11.71
N LEU A 107 -4.63 -3.91 12.22
CA LEU A 107 -5.55 -3.60 13.31
C LEU A 107 -7.02 -3.52 12.88
N PHE A 108 -7.31 -3.22 11.63
CA PHE A 108 -8.68 -3.15 11.15
C PHE A 108 -9.38 -4.51 11.19
N ASP A 109 -10.66 -4.49 11.53
CA ASP A 109 -11.56 -5.63 11.40
C ASP A 109 -12.39 -5.48 10.13
N ILE A 110 -11.75 -5.80 8.98
CA ILE A 110 -12.38 -5.65 7.66
C ILE A 110 -13.32 -6.84 7.42
N ASP A 111 -14.50 -6.80 8.01
CA ASP A 111 -15.59 -7.75 7.81
C ASP A 111 -16.78 -7.07 7.09
N HIS A 112 -16.48 -6.30 6.05
CA HIS A 112 -17.49 -5.61 5.25
C HIS A 112 -17.33 -6.03 3.79
N PRO A 113 -18.43 -6.47 3.12
CA PRO A 113 -18.37 -6.96 1.73
C PRO A 113 -18.02 -5.81 0.84
N ASN A 114 -17.55 -5.05 0.44
CA ASN A 114 -17.28 -3.89 -0.41
C ASN A 114 -17.08 -2.61 0.42
N PRO A 115 -16.04 -2.55 1.27
CA PRO A 115 -15.80 -1.40 2.11
C PRO A 115 -15.33 -0.19 1.31
N LEU A 116 -15.76 1.01 1.73
CA LEU A 116 -15.16 2.27 1.32
C LEU A 116 -14.07 2.63 2.32
N ILE A 117 -12.85 2.77 1.87
CA ILE A 117 -11.67 3.01 2.70
C ILE A 117 -11.00 4.32 2.26
N LEU A 118 -10.64 5.16 3.22
CA LEU A 118 -9.82 6.35 3.00
C LEU A 118 -8.44 6.15 3.61
N ASP A 119 -7.39 6.28 2.81
CA ASP A 119 -5.99 6.42 3.25
C ASP A 119 -5.58 7.88 3.09
N MET A 120 -5.50 8.61 4.22
CA MET A 120 -5.40 10.07 4.22
C MET A 120 -4.02 10.61 3.86
N ALA A 121 -2.94 9.82 4.07
CA ALA A 121 -1.55 10.21 3.82
C ALA A 121 -0.77 9.01 3.22
N ALA A 122 -1.22 8.57 2.05
CA ALA A 122 -0.95 7.27 1.46
C ALA A 122 0.49 7.01 1.02
N SER A 123 1.26 8.07 0.66
CA SER A 123 2.59 7.87 0.07
C SER A 123 3.61 7.30 1.06
N PRO A 124 4.45 6.34 0.62
CA PRO A 124 4.65 5.90 -0.77
C PRO A 124 3.71 4.80 -1.27
N GLY A 125 2.73 4.29 -0.48
CA GLY A 125 1.73 3.32 -0.91
C GLY A 125 1.80 1.95 -0.23
N GLY A 126 2.74 1.71 0.68
CA GLY A 126 2.90 0.42 1.36
C GLY A 126 1.68 0.04 2.20
N LYS A 127 1.07 0.99 2.91
CA LYS A 127 -0.15 0.76 3.71
C LYS A 127 -1.39 0.69 2.81
N THR A 128 -1.46 1.52 1.75
CA THR A 128 -2.54 1.46 0.75
C THR A 128 -2.60 0.09 0.07
N THR A 129 -1.45 -0.44 -0.38
CA THR A 129 -1.40 -1.79 -0.97
C THR A 129 -1.79 -2.87 0.04
N HIS A 130 -1.51 -2.68 1.32
CA HIS A 130 -1.94 -3.59 2.38
C HIS A 130 -3.47 -3.54 2.60
N LEU A 131 -4.09 -2.36 2.52
CA LEU A 131 -5.56 -2.23 2.55
C LEU A 131 -6.20 -2.98 1.37
N ILE A 132 -5.63 -2.84 0.16
CA ILE A 132 -6.08 -3.56 -1.04
C ILE A 132 -5.94 -5.08 -0.87
N ASP A 133 -4.90 -5.57 -0.21
CA ASP A 133 -4.73 -7.00 0.09
C ASP A 133 -5.82 -7.51 1.03
N ARG A 134 -6.06 -6.77 2.12
CA ARG A 134 -7.03 -7.14 3.15
C ARG A 134 -8.47 -7.22 2.61
N THR A 135 -8.77 -6.48 1.54
CA THR A 135 -10.05 -6.51 0.84
C THR A 135 -10.06 -7.45 -0.36
N PHE A 136 -8.94 -8.07 -0.73
CA PHE A 136 -8.81 -8.80 -1.99
C PHE A 136 -9.21 -7.96 -3.21
N ASP A 137 -8.91 -6.67 -3.18
CA ASP A 137 -9.29 -5.69 -4.21
C ASP A 137 -10.81 -5.54 -4.39
N GLN A 138 -11.60 -5.87 -3.35
CA GLN A 138 -13.04 -5.61 -3.30
C GLN A 138 -13.32 -4.33 -2.51
N GLY A 139 -14.47 -3.72 -2.75
CA GLY A 139 -14.76 -2.39 -2.23
C GLY A 139 -14.00 -1.30 -2.96
N PHE A 140 -13.55 -0.27 -2.26
CA PHE A 140 -12.83 0.83 -2.89
C PHE A 140 -11.88 1.54 -1.91
N VAL A 141 -10.64 1.78 -2.34
CA VAL A 141 -9.64 2.53 -1.57
C VAL A 141 -9.40 3.90 -2.21
N LEU A 142 -9.74 4.96 -1.51
CA LEU A 142 -9.41 6.33 -1.87
C LEU A 142 -8.09 6.71 -1.19
N ALA A 143 -7.01 6.73 -1.95
CA ALA A 143 -5.67 7.03 -1.48
C ALA A 143 -5.33 8.50 -1.71
N ASN A 144 -5.04 9.25 -0.66
CA ASN A 144 -4.70 10.66 -0.75
C ASN A 144 -3.29 10.93 -0.24
N ASP A 145 -2.61 11.88 -0.84
CA ASP A 145 -1.41 12.50 -0.25
C ASP A 145 -1.37 13.98 -0.59
N ALA A 146 -1.15 14.83 0.42
CA ALA A 146 -1.13 16.29 0.21
C ALA A 146 0.12 16.75 -0.57
N SER A 147 1.19 15.95 -0.59
CA SER A 147 2.44 16.31 -1.25
C SER A 147 2.44 15.93 -2.72
N ARG A 148 2.35 16.91 -3.61
CA ARG A 148 2.41 16.73 -5.06
C ARG A 148 3.65 15.95 -5.52
N GLY A 149 4.78 16.18 -4.87
CA GLY A 149 6.05 15.50 -5.20
C GLY A 149 6.04 14.00 -4.92
N ARG A 150 5.14 13.52 -4.03
CA ARG A 150 5.05 12.11 -3.63
C ARG A 150 4.03 11.30 -4.44
N ILE A 151 3.15 11.96 -5.21
CA ILE A 151 2.09 11.29 -5.99
C ILE A 151 2.65 10.30 -7.02
N ASN A 152 3.76 10.61 -7.68
CA ASN A 152 4.34 9.70 -8.66
C ASN A 152 4.86 8.41 -8.02
N ALA A 153 5.45 8.48 -6.82
CA ALA A 153 5.86 7.30 -6.07
C ALA A 153 4.65 6.44 -5.67
N LEU A 154 3.61 7.07 -5.12
CA LEU A 154 2.36 6.40 -4.76
C LEU A 154 1.74 5.70 -5.98
N ARG A 155 1.61 6.40 -7.10
CA ARG A 155 1.09 5.84 -8.35
C ARG A 155 1.91 4.64 -8.84
N SER A 156 3.25 4.74 -8.78
CA SER A 156 4.14 3.67 -9.20
C SER A 156 3.93 2.40 -8.35
N VAL A 157 3.89 2.56 -7.03
CA VAL A 157 3.67 1.45 -6.08
C VAL A 157 2.31 0.80 -6.30
N LEU A 158 1.23 1.58 -6.34
CA LEU A 158 -0.12 1.05 -6.52
C LEU A 158 -0.32 0.37 -7.88
N SER A 159 0.24 0.97 -8.95
CA SER A 159 0.19 0.38 -10.30
C SER A 159 0.94 -0.94 -10.35
N ASN A 160 2.16 -1.00 -9.78
CA ASN A 160 2.95 -2.23 -9.75
C ASN A 160 2.30 -3.31 -8.88
N TRP A 161 1.60 -2.93 -7.81
CA TRP A 161 0.84 -3.86 -6.98
C TRP A 161 -0.31 -4.51 -7.75
N GLY A 162 -1.01 -3.73 -8.57
CA GLY A 162 -2.05 -4.21 -9.47
C GLY A 162 -3.46 -4.20 -8.88
N GLY A 163 -3.72 -3.35 -7.87
CA GLY A 163 -5.09 -3.06 -7.43
C GLY A 163 -5.87 -2.32 -8.53
N VAL A 164 -7.15 -2.65 -8.68
CA VAL A 164 -8.06 -1.99 -9.63
C VAL A 164 -9.00 -1.03 -8.89
N ASN A 165 -9.53 -1.45 -7.74
CA ASN A 165 -10.52 -0.70 -6.97
C ASN A 165 -9.89 0.39 -6.11
N GLN A 166 -9.24 1.36 -6.79
CA GLN A 166 -8.55 2.45 -6.15
C GLN A 166 -8.58 3.74 -6.97
N ALA A 167 -8.44 4.88 -6.28
CA ALA A 167 -8.09 6.16 -6.91
C ALA A 167 -7.08 6.92 -6.06
N ILE A 168 -6.26 7.75 -6.72
CA ILE A 168 -5.27 8.61 -6.08
C ILE A 168 -5.71 10.06 -6.17
N LEU A 169 -5.67 10.76 -5.04
CA LEU A 169 -5.97 12.17 -4.89
C LEU A 169 -4.74 12.94 -4.41
N ASN A 170 -4.77 14.28 -4.59
CA ASN A 170 -3.74 15.17 -4.07
C ASN A 170 -4.39 16.41 -3.43
N TYR A 171 -4.86 16.23 -2.20
CA TYR A 171 -5.53 17.28 -1.43
C TYR A 171 -5.05 17.33 0.03
N PRO A 172 -5.21 18.46 0.73
CA PRO A 172 -5.04 18.50 2.17
C PRO A 172 -5.98 17.50 2.87
N GLY A 173 -5.43 16.63 3.71
CA GLY A 173 -6.20 15.60 4.43
C GLY A 173 -7.22 16.21 5.40
N GLU A 174 -6.98 17.42 5.85
CA GLU A 174 -7.81 18.20 6.74
C GLU A 174 -9.23 18.48 6.20
N ASN A 175 -9.44 18.34 4.88
CA ASN A 175 -10.71 18.66 4.22
C ASN A 175 -11.69 17.48 4.13
N PHE A 176 -11.24 16.24 4.24
CA PHE A 176 -12.07 15.08 3.92
C PHE A 176 -13.31 14.95 4.82
N GLY A 177 -13.20 15.31 6.09
CA GLY A 177 -14.35 15.29 7.00
C GLY A 177 -15.45 16.27 6.64
N SER A 178 -15.10 17.44 6.06
CA SER A 178 -16.05 18.42 5.58
C SER A 178 -16.63 18.07 4.21
N TRP A 179 -15.85 17.42 3.34
CA TRP A 179 -16.27 17.05 1.99
C TRP A 179 -17.10 15.77 1.94
N PHE A 180 -16.76 14.80 2.78
CA PHE A 180 -17.35 13.46 2.76
C PHE A 180 -17.75 13.01 4.17
N PRO A 181 -18.65 13.74 4.85
CA PRO A 181 -19.09 13.38 6.19
C PRO A 181 -19.69 11.95 6.20
N GLU A 182 -19.30 11.14 7.17
CA GLU A 182 -19.83 9.80 7.41
C GLU A 182 -19.89 8.88 6.17
N THR A 183 -18.84 8.97 5.33
CA THR A 183 -18.81 8.27 4.03
C THR A 183 -18.03 6.95 4.10
N PHE A 184 -16.92 6.89 4.83
CA PHE A 184 -16.01 5.75 4.81
C PHE A 184 -16.28 4.76 5.94
N ASN A 185 -16.13 3.46 5.63
CA ASN A 185 -16.23 2.39 6.63
C ASN A 185 -14.95 2.32 7.47
N PHE A 186 -13.79 2.57 6.83
CA PHE A 186 -12.47 2.55 7.44
C PHE A 186 -11.67 3.78 7.01
N VAL A 187 -10.92 4.34 7.94
CA VAL A 187 -10.00 5.46 7.67
C VAL A 187 -8.63 5.12 8.22
N LEU A 188 -7.61 5.19 7.40
CA LEU A 188 -6.21 5.11 7.82
C LEU A 188 -5.60 6.50 7.82
N LEU A 189 -5.03 6.90 8.94
CA LEU A 189 -4.22 8.10 9.08
C LEU A 189 -2.82 7.72 9.55
N ASP A 190 -1.94 7.41 8.59
CA ASP A 190 -0.49 7.33 8.82
C ASP A 190 0.04 8.77 8.84
N ALA A 191 -0.01 9.38 10.01
CA ALA A 191 0.12 10.82 10.13
C ALA A 191 1.54 11.32 9.78
N PRO A 192 1.68 12.45 9.09
CA PRO A 192 2.98 13.09 8.92
C PRO A 192 3.59 13.40 10.29
N CYS A 193 4.81 12.92 10.55
CA CYS A 193 5.43 12.95 11.86
C CYS A 193 6.93 13.31 11.77
N SER A 194 7.59 13.47 12.92
CA SER A 194 9.02 13.75 13.04
C SER A 194 9.92 12.60 12.60
N MET A 195 9.40 11.37 12.56
CA MET A 195 10.15 10.12 12.34
C MET A 195 11.13 9.79 13.48
N GLU A 196 10.89 10.22 14.69
CA GLU A 196 11.69 9.88 15.89
C GLU A 196 11.42 8.44 16.35
N ASN A 197 11.83 7.46 15.52
CA ASN A 197 11.51 6.05 15.72
C ASN A 197 12.51 5.27 16.59
N LEU A 198 13.55 5.94 17.12
CA LEU A 198 14.63 5.39 17.94
C LEU A 198 15.41 4.22 17.30
N ARG A 199 15.24 3.99 16.02
CA ARG A 199 15.99 3.03 15.22
C ARG A 199 16.28 3.57 13.83
N PRO A 200 17.16 4.58 13.71
CA PRO A 200 17.51 5.13 12.41
C PRO A 200 18.14 4.07 11.49
N THR A 201 17.90 4.22 10.20
CA THR A 201 18.51 3.42 9.15
C THR A 201 19.29 4.34 8.20
N PRO A 202 20.20 3.81 7.36
CA PRO A 202 20.87 4.62 6.35
C PRO A 202 19.92 5.38 5.41
N ASP A 203 18.77 4.78 5.10
CA ASP A 203 17.76 5.37 4.23
C ASP A 203 16.80 6.32 4.98
N GLN A 204 16.73 6.19 6.30
CA GLN A 204 15.91 7.04 7.19
C GLN A 204 16.74 7.45 8.41
N PRO A 205 17.72 8.36 8.25
CA PRO A 205 18.49 8.86 9.37
C PRO A 205 17.61 9.69 10.29
N MET A 206 17.81 9.54 11.59
CA MET A 206 17.12 10.37 12.56
C MET A 206 17.65 11.80 12.47
N ARG A 207 16.74 12.76 12.43
CA ARG A 207 17.07 14.19 12.46
C ARG A 207 16.72 14.78 13.83
N GLU A 208 17.40 15.84 14.16
CA GLU A 208 17.02 16.64 15.32
C GLU A 208 15.64 17.28 15.09
N THR A 209 14.76 17.14 16.07
CA THR A 209 13.40 17.71 16.04
C THR A 209 13.24 18.61 17.27
N THR A 210 12.89 19.86 17.04
CA THR A 210 12.69 20.83 18.12
C THR A 210 11.33 20.65 18.79
N SER A 211 11.19 21.14 20.04
CA SER A 211 9.91 21.13 20.75
C SER A 211 8.82 21.91 19.98
N ASP A 212 9.16 23.05 19.40
CA ASP A 212 8.23 23.84 18.58
C ASP A 212 7.78 23.08 17.32
N GLU A 213 8.65 22.28 16.72
CA GLU A 213 8.30 21.45 15.58
C GLU A 213 7.34 20.34 15.97
N ARG A 214 7.59 19.65 17.11
CA ARG A 214 6.67 18.61 17.63
C ARG A 214 5.29 19.19 17.91
N LEU A 215 5.19 20.38 18.53
CA LEU A 215 3.91 21.04 18.79
C LEU A 215 3.16 21.39 17.50
N ARG A 216 3.85 21.88 16.46
CA ARG A 216 3.23 22.15 15.15
C ARG A 216 2.73 20.86 14.47
N LEU A 217 3.50 19.77 14.58
CA LEU A 217 3.08 18.47 14.09
C LEU A 217 1.86 17.96 14.84
N GLN A 218 1.87 18.07 16.18
CA GLN A 218 0.71 17.71 17.03
C GLN A 218 -0.56 18.46 16.61
N GLU A 219 -0.49 19.79 16.46
CA GLU A 219 -1.64 20.60 16.04
C GLU A 219 -2.20 20.12 14.70
N ARG A 220 -1.33 19.87 13.73
CA ARG A 220 -1.72 19.37 12.42
C ARG A 220 -2.30 17.96 12.49
N GLN A 221 -1.70 17.06 13.25
CA GLN A 221 -2.16 15.69 13.44
C GLN A 221 -3.56 15.66 14.09
N ILE A 222 -3.83 16.55 15.06
CA ILE A 222 -5.17 16.72 15.65
C ILE A 222 -6.19 17.12 14.58
N GLN A 223 -5.87 18.08 13.70
CA GLN A 223 -6.78 18.49 12.62
C GLN A 223 -7.03 17.36 11.61
N LEU A 224 -5.99 16.63 11.21
CA LEU A 224 -6.11 15.47 10.35
C LEU A 224 -6.98 14.38 10.98
N LEU A 225 -6.77 14.08 12.27
CA LEU A 225 -7.53 13.06 12.99
C LEU A 225 -9.02 13.47 13.12
N LYS A 226 -9.30 14.74 13.42
CA LYS A 226 -10.67 15.29 13.43
C LYS A 226 -11.34 15.12 12.06
N SER A 227 -10.61 15.43 10.97
CA SER A 227 -11.11 15.28 9.60
C SER A 227 -11.40 13.80 9.29
N GLY A 228 -10.49 12.89 9.63
CA GLY A 228 -10.69 11.46 9.45
C GLY A 228 -11.92 10.93 10.19
N LEU A 229 -12.11 11.33 11.44
CA LEU A 229 -13.29 10.97 12.25
C LEU A 229 -14.59 11.56 11.69
N GLY A 230 -14.53 12.76 11.12
CA GLY A 230 -15.68 13.35 10.42
C GLY A 230 -16.08 12.55 9.18
N ALA A 231 -15.10 12.10 8.41
CA ALA A 231 -15.30 11.29 7.21
C ALA A 231 -15.74 9.85 7.50
N LEU A 232 -15.47 9.36 8.72
CA LEU A 232 -15.79 8.01 9.16
C LEU A 232 -17.28 7.85 9.46
N LYS A 233 -17.91 6.77 9.01
CA LYS A 233 -19.27 6.36 9.38
C LYS A 233 -19.37 6.08 10.87
N ILE A 234 -20.56 6.21 11.42
CA ILE A 234 -20.87 5.68 12.76
C ILE A 234 -20.71 4.15 12.73
N GLY A 235 -20.04 3.59 13.73
CA GLY A 235 -19.65 2.18 13.75
C GLY A 235 -18.38 1.84 12.96
N GLY A 236 -17.86 2.76 12.18
CA GLY A 236 -16.61 2.60 11.43
C GLY A 236 -15.35 2.65 12.32
N GLU A 237 -14.23 2.24 11.77
CA GLU A 237 -12.94 2.20 12.45
C GLU A 237 -11.93 3.15 11.80
N LEU A 238 -11.17 3.88 12.64
CA LEU A 238 -10.04 4.69 12.22
C LEU A 238 -8.78 4.20 12.92
N VAL A 239 -7.72 3.94 12.16
CA VAL A 239 -6.38 3.73 12.70
C VAL A 239 -5.57 5.00 12.52
N TYR A 240 -5.15 5.57 13.65
CA TYR A 240 -4.13 6.60 13.72
C TYR A 240 -2.78 5.92 13.93
N ALA A 241 -1.76 6.32 13.19
CA ALA A 241 -0.43 5.77 13.31
C ALA A 241 0.65 6.82 13.03
N THR A 242 1.82 6.66 13.65
CA THR A 242 3.03 7.43 13.39
C THR A 242 4.26 6.53 13.41
N CYS A 243 5.28 6.87 12.64
CA CYS A 243 6.62 6.31 12.79
C CYS A 243 7.48 7.17 13.74
N SER A 244 6.86 7.77 14.75
CA SER A 244 7.50 8.51 15.83
C SER A 244 7.17 7.81 17.16
N LEU A 245 8.02 8.03 18.18
CA LEU A 245 7.74 7.69 19.57
C LEU A 245 7.67 8.96 20.44
N ALA A 246 7.52 10.15 19.84
CA ALA A 246 7.31 11.39 20.57
C ALA A 246 5.87 11.43 21.12
N PRO A 247 5.68 11.47 22.45
CA PRO A 247 4.33 11.46 23.03
C PRO A 247 3.46 12.63 22.62
N GLU A 248 4.06 13.75 22.22
CA GLU A 248 3.37 14.91 21.67
C GLU A 248 2.65 14.57 20.34
N GLU A 249 3.23 13.66 19.54
CA GLU A 249 2.69 13.23 18.26
C GLU A 249 1.81 11.97 18.37
N ASP A 250 1.80 11.34 19.52
CA ASP A 250 1.18 10.05 19.81
C ASP A 250 0.03 10.21 20.80
N GLU A 251 0.30 9.97 22.09
CA GLU A 251 -0.70 10.00 23.15
C GLU A 251 -1.38 11.35 23.29
N ALA A 252 -0.64 12.44 23.18
CA ALA A 252 -1.20 13.78 23.32
C ALA A 252 -2.20 14.12 22.20
N VAL A 253 -1.99 13.60 20.99
CA VAL A 253 -2.94 13.76 19.86
C VAL A 253 -4.23 13.00 20.14
N ILE A 254 -4.12 11.74 20.57
CA ILE A 254 -5.28 10.90 20.86
C ILE A 254 -6.06 11.46 22.06
N ASP A 255 -5.36 11.84 23.15
CA ASP A 255 -5.96 12.44 24.34
C ASP A 255 -6.73 13.72 24.01
N ALA A 256 -6.14 14.60 23.20
CA ALA A 256 -6.80 15.83 22.76
C ALA A 256 -8.10 15.56 22.00
N VAL A 257 -8.12 14.56 21.12
CA VAL A 257 -9.31 14.24 20.33
C VAL A 257 -10.37 13.50 21.16
N LEU A 258 -9.97 12.64 22.11
CA LEU A 258 -10.89 12.04 23.08
C LEU A 258 -11.56 13.11 23.94
N ASN A 259 -10.82 14.14 24.39
CA ASN A 259 -11.37 15.26 25.14
C ASN A 259 -12.30 16.15 24.31
N LEU A 260 -12.06 16.28 23.00
CA LEU A 260 -12.94 17.02 22.10
C LEU A 260 -14.26 16.29 21.79
N PHE A 261 -14.24 14.95 21.79
CA PHE A 261 -15.38 14.14 21.39
C PHE A 261 -15.59 12.95 22.38
N PRO A 262 -15.83 13.22 23.68
CA PRO A 262 -15.76 12.20 24.72
C PRO A 262 -16.79 11.07 24.55
N ASP A 263 -17.94 11.35 23.94
CA ASP A 263 -19.01 10.36 23.73
C ASP A 263 -19.05 9.79 22.31
N ALA A 264 -18.34 10.41 21.37
CA ALA A 264 -18.44 10.08 19.95
C ALA A 264 -17.38 9.12 19.44
N ILE A 265 -16.32 8.92 20.23
CA ILE A 265 -15.23 8.00 19.87
C ILE A 265 -14.77 7.19 21.09
N ARG A 266 -14.30 5.99 20.84
CA ARG A 266 -13.64 5.17 21.85
C ARG A 266 -12.40 4.50 21.28
N ILE A 267 -11.41 4.21 22.12
CA ILE A 267 -10.28 3.37 21.76
C ILE A 267 -10.72 1.91 21.82
N GLU A 268 -10.45 1.16 20.75
CA GLU A 268 -10.60 -0.29 20.74
C GLU A 268 -9.32 -0.97 21.21
N ARG A 269 -9.47 -2.05 21.97
CA ARG A 269 -8.33 -2.78 22.53
C ARG A 269 -7.54 -3.52 21.46
N ILE A 270 -6.28 -3.18 21.32
CA ILE A 270 -5.37 -3.78 20.32
C ILE A 270 -4.79 -5.13 20.79
N SER A 271 -4.67 -5.36 22.10
CA SER A 271 -4.04 -6.57 22.66
C SER A 271 -4.68 -7.90 22.24
N ASN A 272 -5.89 -7.90 21.71
CA ASN A 272 -6.53 -9.08 21.15
C ASN A 272 -6.07 -9.40 19.71
N LYS A 273 -5.43 -8.43 19.04
CA LYS A 273 -5.01 -8.53 17.63
C LYS A 273 -3.49 -8.68 17.47
N ILE A 274 -2.73 -8.23 18.46
CA ILE A 274 -1.26 -8.18 18.43
C ILE A 274 -0.73 -8.54 19.80
N ASP A 275 0.14 -9.53 19.85
CA ASP A 275 0.77 -10.04 21.08
C ASP A 275 2.11 -9.34 21.36
N PHE A 276 2.07 -8.01 21.56
CA PHE A 276 3.20 -7.25 22.07
C PHE A 276 2.77 -6.59 23.39
N ASP A 277 3.58 -6.72 24.43
CA ASP A 277 3.41 -5.94 25.68
C ASP A 277 4.00 -4.54 25.48
N ALA A 278 3.26 -3.69 24.77
CA ALA A 278 3.69 -2.39 24.30
C ALA A 278 2.55 -1.36 24.41
N LYS A 279 2.14 -1.07 25.64
CA LYS A 279 1.01 -0.16 25.94
C LYS A 279 1.40 1.30 25.74
N GLY A 280 0.42 2.12 25.36
CA GLY A 280 0.58 3.58 25.34
C GLY A 280 0.77 4.14 26.75
N LEU A 281 1.33 5.35 26.79
CA LEU A 281 1.67 6.05 28.03
C LEU A 281 0.44 6.72 28.65
N THR A 282 0.43 6.78 29.98
CA THR A 282 -0.56 7.57 30.75
C THR A 282 0.04 8.81 31.38
N GLN A 283 1.37 8.96 31.29
CA GLN A 283 2.10 10.13 31.80
C GLN A 283 3.40 10.30 31.03
N PHE A 284 3.79 11.56 30.79
CA PHE A 284 5.09 11.92 30.21
C PHE A 284 5.48 13.34 30.64
N GLN A 285 6.67 13.52 31.22
CA GLN A 285 7.24 14.82 31.64
C GLN A 285 6.26 15.71 32.41
N GLY A 286 5.53 15.12 33.35
CA GLY A 286 4.54 15.82 34.20
C GLY A 286 3.16 16.03 33.54
N GLN A 287 2.99 15.73 32.27
CA GLN A 287 1.69 15.69 31.61
C GLN A 287 1.01 14.33 31.83
N SER A 288 -0.24 14.34 32.25
CA SER A 288 -1.05 13.12 32.40
C SER A 288 -2.01 12.98 31.24
N PHE A 289 -2.21 11.76 30.78
CA PHE A 289 -3.16 11.37 29.73
C PHE A 289 -4.26 10.46 30.31
N GLN A 290 -5.34 10.29 29.56
CA GLN A 290 -6.41 9.38 29.95
C GLN A 290 -5.88 7.94 30.09
N THR A 291 -6.36 7.21 31.11
CA THR A 291 -5.93 5.81 31.35
C THR A 291 -6.31 4.85 30.24
N THR A 292 -7.31 5.20 29.43
CA THR A 292 -7.73 4.45 28.24
C THR A 292 -6.64 4.35 27.18
N LEU A 293 -5.63 5.26 27.18
CA LEU A 293 -4.48 5.23 26.28
C LEU A 293 -3.58 4.00 26.47
N THR A 294 -3.67 3.30 27.61
CA THR A 294 -3.05 1.98 27.78
C THR A 294 -3.57 0.91 26.78
N GLN A 295 -4.66 1.20 26.08
CA GLN A 295 -5.21 0.33 25.02
C GLN A 295 -4.59 0.60 23.63
N THR A 296 -3.83 1.69 23.45
CA THR A 296 -3.04 1.95 22.25
C THR A 296 -1.77 1.10 22.24
N LEU A 297 -1.07 1.08 21.12
CA LEU A 297 0.14 0.30 20.91
C LEU A 297 1.34 1.23 20.66
N ARG A 298 2.39 1.07 21.48
CA ARG A 298 3.68 1.77 21.34
C ARG A 298 4.79 0.75 21.12
N LEU A 299 5.20 0.56 19.89
CA LEU A 299 6.24 -0.41 19.52
C LEU A 299 7.63 0.15 19.86
N TRP A 300 8.19 -0.31 20.96
CA TRP A 300 9.55 0.03 21.33
C TRP A 300 10.57 -0.85 20.59
N PRO A 301 11.63 -0.28 19.98
CA PRO A 301 12.62 -1.07 19.23
C PRO A 301 13.28 -2.20 20.03
N HIS A 302 13.57 -1.96 21.31
CA HIS A 302 14.19 -2.96 22.18
C HIS A 302 13.29 -4.13 22.58
N ILE A 303 11.95 -3.98 22.44
CA ILE A 303 10.97 -5.04 22.67
C ILE A 303 10.73 -5.85 21.40
N THR A 304 10.51 -5.16 20.28
CA THR A 304 10.06 -5.79 19.03
C THR A 304 11.20 -6.15 18.08
N GLY A 305 12.34 -5.45 18.18
CA GLY A 305 13.40 -5.51 17.18
C GLY A 305 13.05 -4.77 15.88
N PHE A 306 11.92 -4.05 15.80
CA PHE A 306 11.49 -3.26 14.66
C PHE A 306 11.77 -1.78 14.87
N SER A 307 11.46 -0.93 13.89
CA SER A 307 11.44 0.52 14.08
C SER A 307 10.39 0.93 15.09
N GLY A 308 10.65 2.01 15.84
CA GLY A 308 9.66 2.57 16.76
C GLY A 308 8.42 3.02 16.01
N PHE A 309 7.24 2.71 16.55
CA PHE A 309 5.97 2.99 15.92
C PHE A 309 4.86 3.16 16.95
N PHE A 310 3.86 3.99 16.66
CA PHE A 310 2.68 4.14 17.48
C PHE A 310 1.41 3.86 16.67
N CYS A 311 0.42 3.22 17.31
CA CYS A 311 -0.89 2.98 16.71
C CYS A 311 -2.02 3.13 17.74
N ALA A 312 -3.11 3.78 17.33
CA ALA A 312 -4.39 3.80 18.05
C ALA A 312 -5.52 3.36 17.13
N LEU A 313 -6.30 2.38 17.54
CA LEU A 313 -7.53 1.97 16.86
C LEU A 313 -8.71 2.67 17.52
N LEU A 314 -9.39 3.52 16.77
CA LEU A 314 -10.54 4.31 17.22
C LEU A 314 -11.81 3.83 16.53
N LYS A 315 -12.89 3.73 17.28
CA LYS A 315 -14.23 3.46 16.76
C LYS A 315 -15.15 4.65 16.96
N LYS A 316 -15.81 5.09 15.91
CA LYS A 316 -16.81 6.16 15.98
C LYS A 316 -18.13 5.58 16.48
N THR A 317 -18.67 6.14 17.57
CA THR A 317 -19.88 5.67 18.22
C THR A 317 -21.08 6.60 18.03
N GLN A 318 -20.83 7.89 17.77
CA GLN A 318 -21.86 8.92 17.57
C GLN A 318 -21.45 9.91 16.47
N PRO A 319 -22.40 10.73 15.94
CA PRO A 319 -22.08 11.74 14.96
C PRO A 319 -21.08 12.78 15.50
N ILE A 320 -20.19 13.23 14.63
CA ILE A 320 -19.28 14.35 14.89
C ILE A 320 -19.66 15.48 13.97
N HIS A 321 -20.03 16.63 14.54
CA HIS A 321 -20.39 17.80 13.76
C HIS A 321 -19.16 18.49 13.18
N ILE A 322 -19.05 18.44 11.86
CA ILE A 322 -18.07 19.20 11.10
C ILE A 322 -18.83 20.08 10.10
N THR A 323 -18.45 21.35 9.98
CA THR A 323 -19.04 22.24 8.98
C THR A 323 -18.77 21.66 7.59
N GLN A 324 -19.84 21.37 6.86
CA GLN A 324 -19.74 20.81 5.52
C GLN A 324 -19.21 21.84 4.52
N ALA A 325 -18.42 21.37 3.59
CA ALA A 325 -17.90 22.14 2.46
C ALA A 325 -17.98 21.29 1.18
N GLU A 326 -18.11 21.95 0.05
CA GLU A 326 -18.12 21.26 -1.22
C GLU A 326 -16.68 20.86 -1.62
N PRO A 327 -16.44 19.61 -2.04
CA PRO A 327 -15.16 19.22 -2.61
C PRO A 327 -14.92 19.93 -3.95
N PRO A 328 -13.66 20.03 -4.39
CA PRO A 328 -13.35 20.44 -5.75
C PRO A 328 -14.09 19.58 -6.76
N GLN A 329 -14.66 20.19 -7.77
CA GLN A 329 -15.46 19.48 -8.76
C GLN A 329 -14.83 19.59 -10.15
N ARG A 330 -14.83 18.47 -10.87
CA ARG A 330 -14.50 18.40 -12.28
C ARG A 330 -15.53 17.52 -12.98
N ASP A 331 -16.08 17.99 -14.06
CA ASP A 331 -16.93 17.17 -14.91
C ASP A 331 -16.14 15.96 -15.40
N PHE A 332 -16.61 14.75 -15.10
CA PHE A 332 -15.96 13.50 -15.49
C PHE A 332 -15.84 13.37 -17.02
N THR A 333 -16.79 13.93 -17.78
CA THR A 333 -16.73 13.94 -19.25
C THR A 333 -15.50 14.70 -19.79
N LYS A 334 -14.99 15.70 -19.06
CA LYS A 334 -13.74 16.41 -19.40
C LYS A 334 -12.47 15.55 -19.26
N THR A 335 -12.59 14.37 -18.70
CA THR A 335 -11.46 13.42 -18.65
C THR A 335 -11.31 12.63 -19.94
N HIS A 336 -12.23 12.79 -20.88
CA HIS A 336 -12.32 12.00 -22.12
C HIS A 336 -12.46 10.49 -21.87
N LEU A 337 -12.88 10.08 -20.67
CA LEU A 337 -13.26 8.71 -20.36
C LEU A 337 -14.76 8.55 -20.69
N GLU A 338 -15.04 7.71 -21.64
CA GLU A 338 -16.40 7.44 -22.12
C GLU A 338 -16.76 5.97 -21.91
N THR A 339 -18.02 5.70 -21.64
CA THR A 339 -18.53 4.33 -21.57
C THR A 339 -18.48 3.68 -22.95
N ILE A 340 -18.12 2.39 -22.99
CA ILE A 340 -18.10 1.64 -24.25
C ILE A 340 -19.47 1.07 -24.57
N GLN A 341 -19.74 0.87 -25.87
CA GLN A 341 -20.94 0.20 -26.37
C GLN A 341 -20.86 -1.31 -26.12
N CYS A 342 -22.01 -1.97 -26.11
CA CYS A 342 -22.10 -3.41 -25.82
C CYS A 342 -21.35 -4.29 -26.83
N ASP A 343 -21.32 -3.91 -28.11
CA ASP A 343 -20.59 -4.59 -29.17
C ASP A 343 -19.07 -4.51 -28.97
N ILE A 344 -18.55 -3.34 -28.54
CA ILE A 344 -17.14 -3.18 -28.20
C ILE A 344 -16.77 -4.06 -26.99
N LYS A 345 -17.64 -4.10 -25.96
CA LYS A 345 -17.43 -4.97 -24.79
C LYS A 345 -17.35 -6.44 -25.21
N LYS A 346 -18.31 -6.92 -26.02
CA LYS A 346 -18.30 -8.29 -26.55
C LYS A 346 -17.05 -8.61 -27.35
N ARG A 347 -16.61 -7.66 -28.22
CA ARG A 347 -15.37 -7.82 -28.99
C ARG A 347 -14.13 -7.93 -28.12
N LEU A 348 -14.06 -7.15 -27.03
CA LEU A 348 -12.97 -7.25 -26.05
C LEU A 348 -12.99 -8.61 -25.34
N SER A 349 -14.14 -9.03 -24.81
CA SER A 349 -14.29 -10.33 -24.14
C SER A 349 -13.89 -11.48 -25.04
N GLN A 350 -14.33 -11.46 -26.32
CA GLN A 350 -13.95 -12.47 -27.31
C GLN A 350 -12.44 -12.45 -27.60
N ALA A 351 -11.82 -11.26 -27.73
CA ALA A 351 -10.38 -11.16 -27.98
C ALA A 351 -9.54 -11.72 -26.81
N PHE A 352 -9.93 -11.48 -25.56
CA PHE A 352 -9.27 -12.06 -24.40
C PHE A 352 -9.44 -13.57 -24.31
N PHE A 353 -10.66 -14.06 -24.64
CA PHE A 353 -10.93 -15.49 -24.66
C PHE A 353 -10.12 -16.20 -25.76
N ASP A 354 -10.15 -15.70 -26.99
CA ASP A 354 -9.47 -16.32 -28.13
C ASP A 354 -7.95 -16.26 -28.01
N GLN A 355 -7.41 -15.19 -27.43
CA GLN A 355 -5.97 -14.98 -27.36
C GLN A 355 -5.34 -15.59 -26.12
N PHE A 356 -6.01 -15.53 -24.97
CA PHE A 356 -5.45 -15.90 -23.67
C PHE A 356 -6.27 -16.93 -22.89
N GLY A 357 -7.44 -17.33 -23.40
CA GLY A 357 -8.37 -18.21 -22.70
C GLY A 357 -8.90 -17.61 -21.40
N LEU A 358 -9.00 -16.27 -21.35
CA LEU A 358 -9.41 -15.50 -20.17
C LEU A 358 -10.88 -15.08 -20.30
N ASP A 359 -11.66 -15.33 -19.27
CA ASP A 359 -13.02 -14.79 -19.13
C ASP A 359 -12.97 -13.36 -18.55
N LEU A 360 -13.06 -12.35 -19.41
CA LEU A 360 -13.04 -10.95 -19.01
C LEU A 360 -14.32 -10.56 -18.24
N GLU A 361 -15.47 -11.12 -18.59
CA GLU A 361 -16.74 -10.80 -17.91
C GLU A 361 -16.71 -11.19 -16.44
N GLN A 362 -16.15 -12.35 -16.12
CA GLN A 362 -15.98 -12.80 -14.74
C GLN A 362 -15.08 -11.84 -13.93
N ILE A 363 -14.03 -11.30 -14.54
CA ILE A 363 -13.17 -10.29 -13.87
C ILE A 363 -13.96 -9.01 -13.58
N LEU A 364 -14.76 -8.53 -14.55
CA LEU A 364 -15.55 -7.31 -14.40
C LEU A 364 -16.58 -7.45 -13.28
N GLU A 365 -17.24 -8.59 -13.19
CA GLU A 365 -18.25 -8.89 -12.17
C GLU A 365 -17.60 -9.01 -10.77
N ASN A 366 -16.53 -9.80 -10.67
CA ASN A 366 -15.85 -10.05 -9.39
C ASN A 366 -15.26 -8.78 -8.76
N LEU A 367 -14.81 -7.84 -9.59
CA LEU A 367 -14.20 -6.58 -9.13
C LEU A 367 -15.17 -5.41 -9.09
N ASP A 368 -16.41 -5.57 -9.52
CA ASP A 368 -17.40 -4.48 -9.62
C ASP A 368 -16.89 -3.26 -10.38
N VAL A 369 -16.37 -3.50 -11.59
CA VAL A 369 -15.76 -2.48 -12.45
C VAL A 369 -16.45 -2.38 -13.80
N LEU A 370 -16.32 -1.22 -14.44
CA LEU A 370 -16.77 -0.97 -15.80
C LEU A 370 -15.60 -0.70 -16.73
N ILE A 371 -15.78 -1.01 -18.03
CA ILE A 371 -14.79 -0.64 -19.04
C ILE A 371 -15.15 0.75 -19.56
N TYR A 372 -14.16 1.64 -19.52
CA TYR A 372 -14.18 2.96 -20.13
C TYR A 372 -13.12 3.06 -21.21
N GLN A 373 -13.36 3.90 -22.20
CA GLN A 373 -12.42 4.20 -23.27
C GLN A 373 -11.98 5.65 -23.21
N ARG A 374 -10.69 5.90 -23.43
CA ARG A 374 -10.13 7.22 -23.70
C ARG A 374 -9.22 7.15 -24.90
N TYR A 375 -9.62 7.76 -26.01
CA TYR A 375 -8.98 7.61 -27.32
C TYR A 375 -8.94 6.11 -27.72
N GLU A 376 -7.75 5.55 -27.92
CA GLU A 376 -7.56 4.13 -28.29
C GLU A 376 -7.31 3.22 -27.08
N GLN A 377 -7.29 3.77 -25.87
CA GLN A 377 -6.99 3.02 -24.66
C GLN A 377 -8.26 2.69 -23.88
N PHE A 378 -8.31 1.47 -23.36
CA PHE A 378 -9.36 0.98 -22.49
C PHE A 378 -8.89 0.89 -21.05
N PHE A 379 -9.79 1.13 -20.10
CA PHE A 379 -9.52 1.18 -18.68
C PHE A 379 -10.61 0.42 -17.91
N LEU A 380 -10.22 -0.24 -16.83
CA LEU A 380 -11.11 -0.74 -15.80
C LEU A 380 -11.31 0.37 -14.78
N ILE A 381 -12.55 0.83 -14.62
CA ILE A 381 -12.90 1.93 -13.70
C ILE A 381 -13.83 1.38 -12.61
N PRO A 382 -13.49 1.60 -11.31
CA PRO A 382 -14.31 1.15 -10.18
C PRO A 382 -15.70 1.80 -10.18
N LYS A 383 -16.76 1.00 -10.07
CA LYS A 383 -18.12 1.54 -9.94
C LYS A 383 -18.32 2.37 -8.68
N PRO A 384 -17.79 1.99 -7.50
CA PRO A 384 -17.93 2.82 -6.30
C PRO A 384 -17.39 4.25 -6.48
N TYR A 385 -16.32 4.42 -7.28
CA TYR A 385 -15.85 5.78 -7.62
C TYR A 385 -16.87 6.54 -8.48
N LEU A 386 -17.41 5.89 -9.50
CA LEU A 386 -18.37 6.53 -10.43
C LEU A 386 -19.65 6.95 -9.70
N GLU A 387 -20.11 6.16 -8.75
CA GLU A 387 -21.32 6.40 -7.98
C GLU A 387 -21.15 7.50 -6.93
N GLN A 388 -20.02 7.55 -6.23
CA GLN A 388 -19.85 8.42 -5.07
C GLN A 388 -18.87 9.57 -5.28
N PHE A 389 -17.88 9.41 -6.16
CA PHE A 389 -16.77 10.35 -6.31
C PHE A 389 -16.58 10.86 -7.76
N SER A 390 -17.52 10.60 -8.68
CA SER A 390 -17.36 10.90 -10.11
C SER A 390 -17.03 12.36 -10.44
N LYS A 391 -17.45 13.29 -9.59
CA LYS A 391 -17.12 14.73 -9.74
C LYS A 391 -15.79 15.14 -9.11
N LEU A 392 -15.17 14.28 -8.30
CA LEU A 392 -13.92 14.60 -7.62
C LEU A 392 -12.75 14.48 -8.60
N PRO A 393 -11.91 15.51 -8.80
CA PRO A 393 -10.71 15.36 -9.61
C PRO A 393 -9.72 14.35 -9.00
N TYR A 394 -9.20 13.47 -9.82
CA TYR A 394 -8.24 12.44 -9.44
C TYR A 394 -6.91 12.59 -10.20
N GLU A 395 -5.84 12.04 -9.65
CA GLU A 395 -4.52 11.92 -10.27
C GLU A 395 -4.36 10.57 -11.00
N TYR A 396 -4.99 9.53 -10.48
CA TYR A 396 -5.00 8.19 -11.06
C TYR A 396 -6.25 7.45 -10.60
N ILE A 397 -6.80 6.59 -11.47
CA ILE A 397 -7.97 5.78 -11.15
C ILE A 397 -7.94 4.45 -11.89
N GLY A 398 -8.37 3.40 -11.22
CA GLY A 398 -8.55 2.08 -11.82
C GLY A 398 -7.28 1.49 -12.40
N MET A 399 -7.42 0.77 -13.53
CA MET A 399 -6.30 0.10 -14.22
C MET A 399 -6.44 0.21 -15.74
N PRO A 400 -5.38 0.50 -16.50
CA PRO A 400 -5.42 0.39 -17.94
C PRO A 400 -5.60 -1.09 -18.35
N LEU A 401 -6.58 -1.36 -19.22
CA LEU A 401 -6.88 -2.69 -19.77
C LEU A 401 -5.97 -3.00 -20.96
N GLY A 402 -5.84 -2.07 -21.89
CA GLY A 402 -5.04 -2.23 -23.10
C GLY A 402 -5.50 -1.35 -24.26
N THR A 403 -5.06 -1.70 -25.47
CA THR A 403 -5.37 -0.97 -26.70
C THR A 403 -5.44 -1.91 -27.90
N TRP A 404 -6.22 -1.56 -28.93
CA TRP A 404 -6.19 -2.26 -30.22
C TRP A 404 -4.95 -1.85 -31.02
N GLN A 405 -4.26 -2.85 -31.58
CA GLN A 405 -3.21 -2.68 -32.57
C GLN A 405 -3.63 -3.43 -33.84
N ASN A 406 -4.21 -2.70 -34.78
CA ASN A 406 -4.96 -3.27 -35.90
C ASN A 406 -6.10 -4.18 -35.38
N ASP A 407 -6.15 -5.44 -35.76
CA ASP A 407 -7.18 -6.38 -35.33
C ASP A 407 -6.81 -7.20 -34.09
N THR A 408 -5.64 -6.96 -33.50
CA THR A 408 -5.19 -7.71 -32.31
C THR A 408 -5.24 -6.79 -31.07
N PHE A 409 -5.81 -7.27 -29.97
CA PHE A 409 -5.82 -6.54 -28.73
C PHE A 409 -4.49 -6.72 -27.97
N ALA A 410 -3.86 -5.62 -27.61
CA ALA A 410 -2.65 -5.57 -26.79
C ALA A 410 -3.04 -5.25 -25.34
N PRO A 411 -3.07 -6.23 -24.44
CA PRO A 411 -3.31 -5.94 -23.02
C PRO A 411 -2.23 -5.04 -22.45
N SER A 412 -2.57 -4.22 -21.46
CA SER A 412 -1.57 -3.43 -20.74
C SER A 412 -0.65 -4.34 -19.94
N HIS A 413 0.58 -3.89 -19.68
CA HIS A 413 1.50 -4.60 -18.79
C HIS A 413 0.90 -4.79 -17.39
N LEU A 414 0.21 -3.78 -16.85
CA LEU A 414 -0.41 -3.83 -15.52
C LEU A 414 -1.50 -4.92 -15.45
N PHE A 415 -2.34 -5.01 -16.48
CA PHE A 415 -3.34 -6.07 -16.58
C PHE A 415 -2.69 -7.46 -16.65
N VAL A 416 -1.70 -7.64 -17.51
CA VAL A 416 -0.98 -8.92 -17.66
C VAL A 416 -0.25 -9.30 -16.36
N SER A 417 0.39 -8.35 -15.70
CA SER A 417 1.06 -8.55 -14.41
C SER A 417 0.07 -9.02 -13.33
N ARG A 418 -1.15 -8.49 -13.33
CA ARG A 418 -2.20 -8.80 -12.36
C ARG A 418 -2.93 -10.10 -12.66
N PHE A 419 -3.35 -10.31 -13.90
CA PHE A 419 -4.26 -11.39 -14.31
C PHE A 419 -3.59 -12.49 -15.15
N GLY A 420 -2.34 -12.34 -15.54
CA GLY A 420 -1.62 -13.30 -16.38
C GLY A 420 -1.52 -14.72 -15.79
N HIS A 421 -1.70 -14.87 -14.47
CA HIS A 421 -1.76 -16.19 -13.83
C HIS A 421 -3.03 -16.96 -14.18
N GLN A 422 -4.10 -16.27 -14.64
CA GLN A 422 -5.37 -16.85 -15.08
C GLN A 422 -5.36 -17.19 -16.59
N PHE A 423 -4.32 -16.81 -17.34
CA PHE A 423 -4.24 -17.13 -18.76
C PHE A 423 -4.00 -18.61 -18.95
N THR A 424 -4.84 -19.25 -19.79
CA THR A 424 -4.78 -20.69 -20.09
C THR A 424 -4.10 -20.99 -21.42
N GLN A 425 -3.92 -19.98 -22.29
CA GLN A 425 -3.25 -20.06 -23.59
C GLN A 425 -2.53 -18.75 -23.92
N GLY A 426 -1.91 -18.63 -25.10
CA GLY A 426 -1.19 -17.42 -25.50
C GLY A 426 0.07 -17.16 -24.70
N MET A 427 0.82 -18.20 -24.34
CA MET A 427 2.00 -18.13 -23.49
C MET A 427 3.25 -18.65 -24.22
N ILE A 428 4.40 -18.14 -23.81
CA ILE A 428 5.72 -18.66 -24.20
C ILE A 428 6.61 -18.79 -22.96
N VAL A 429 7.35 -19.91 -22.87
CA VAL A 429 8.28 -20.16 -21.76
C VAL A 429 9.72 -19.95 -22.26
N LEU A 430 10.48 -19.13 -21.56
CA LEU A 430 11.89 -18.86 -21.82
C LEU A 430 12.76 -19.73 -20.91
N ASP A 431 13.90 -20.19 -21.46
CA ASP A 431 14.96 -20.78 -20.65
C ASP A 431 15.71 -19.71 -19.84
N ASP A 432 16.64 -20.14 -18.99
CA ASP A 432 17.38 -19.24 -18.09
C ASP A 432 18.23 -18.20 -18.83
N GLN A 433 18.82 -18.57 -19.98
CA GLN A 433 19.63 -17.67 -20.78
C GLN A 433 18.75 -16.56 -21.38
N HIS A 434 17.63 -16.94 -21.99
CA HIS A 434 16.70 -15.98 -22.59
C HIS A 434 15.97 -15.16 -21.53
N THR A 435 15.68 -15.73 -20.37
CA THR A 435 15.10 -15.01 -19.20
C THR A 435 16.03 -13.88 -18.75
N LYS A 436 17.34 -14.13 -18.62
CA LYS A 436 18.32 -13.07 -18.27
C LYS A 436 18.36 -11.93 -19.30
N LEU A 437 18.26 -12.25 -20.60
CA LEU A 437 18.17 -11.24 -21.65
C LEU A 437 16.84 -10.48 -21.59
N TRP A 438 15.73 -11.19 -21.36
CA TRP A 438 14.39 -10.62 -21.33
C TRP A 438 14.22 -9.57 -20.22
N ILE A 439 14.64 -9.87 -19.00
CA ILE A 439 14.52 -8.95 -17.84
C ILE A 439 15.41 -7.69 -17.98
N THR A 440 16.35 -7.67 -18.92
CA THR A 440 17.15 -6.49 -19.30
C THR A 440 16.57 -5.74 -20.51
N GLY A 441 15.33 -6.05 -20.92
CA GLY A 441 14.62 -5.36 -21.99
C GLY A 441 15.01 -5.80 -23.41
N ARG A 442 15.78 -6.87 -23.57
CA ARG A 442 16.24 -7.35 -24.89
C ARG A 442 15.19 -8.23 -25.57
N ASP A 443 15.07 -8.09 -26.89
CA ASP A 443 14.30 -9.01 -27.73
C ASP A 443 14.95 -10.40 -27.77
N ILE A 444 14.15 -11.46 -27.84
CA ILE A 444 14.64 -12.82 -28.03
C ILE A 444 14.62 -13.17 -29.51
N ARG A 445 15.77 -13.50 -30.09
CA ARG A 445 15.89 -13.89 -31.49
C ARG A 445 15.54 -15.36 -31.69
N GLN A 446 14.84 -15.67 -32.80
CA GLN A 446 14.44 -17.03 -33.18
C GLN A 446 13.77 -17.82 -32.01
N PRO A 447 12.70 -17.29 -31.41
CA PRO A 447 12.00 -18.02 -30.35
C PRO A 447 11.47 -19.35 -30.94
N LYS A 448 11.56 -20.43 -30.18
CA LYS A 448 10.96 -21.72 -30.55
C LYS A 448 9.46 -21.64 -30.37
N THR A 449 8.72 -21.35 -31.44
CA THR A 449 7.26 -21.14 -31.40
C THR A 449 6.60 -21.62 -32.68
N ASP A 450 6.71 -22.91 -32.99
CA ASP A 450 6.20 -23.48 -34.26
C ASP A 450 4.66 -23.47 -34.37
N LEU A 451 3.94 -23.10 -33.30
CA LEU A 451 2.49 -23.21 -33.22
C LEU A 451 1.73 -21.89 -33.03
N VAL A 452 2.41 -20.73 -32.95
CA VAL A 452 1.74 -19.45 -32.67
C VAL A 452 1.78 -18.54 -33.90
N PRO A 453 0.63 -17.99 -34.35
CA PRO A 453 0.60 -17.04 -35.46
C PRO A 453 1.43 -15.78 -35.18
N GLN A 454 2.09 -15.28 -36.22
CA GLN A 454 2.87 -14.03 -36.15
C GLN A 454 1.96 -12.83 -35.86
N GLY A 455 2.50 -11.86 -35.12
CA GLY A 455 1.77 -10.64 -34.77
C GLY A 455 1.01 -10.70 -33.44
N GLN A 456 0.89 -11.89 -32.85
CA GLN A 456 0.20 -12.07 -31.56
C GLN A 456 1.01 -11.58 -30.37
N PHE A 457 0.28 -11.14 -29.34
CA PHE A 457 0.84 -10.83 -28.04
C PHE A 457 0.82 -12.11 -27.18
N LEU A 458 1.91 -12.36 -26.47
CA LEU A 458 2.11 -13.55 -25.66
C LEU A 458 2.51 -13.16 -24.23
N LEU A 459 1.94 -13.85 -23.26
CA LEU A 459 2.45 -13.85 -21.91
C LEU A 459 3.80 -14.58 -21.88
N VAL A 460 4.83 -13.91 -21.42
CA VAL A 460 6.17 -14.50 -21.29
C VAL A 460 6.32 -15.05 -19.87
N LYS A 461 6.70 -16.31 -19.76
CA LYS A 461 7.04 -16.99 -18.51
C LYS A 461 8.47 -17.53 -18.59
N ASP A 462 9.08 -17.80 -17.46
CA ASP A 462 10.30 -18.61 -17.38
C ASP A 462 10.01 -20.08 -17.01
N LEU A 463 11.07 -20.88 -16.91
CA LEU A 463 10.95 -22.29 -16.50
C LEU A 463 10.38 -22.49 -15.10
N ALA A 464 10.50 -21.48 -14.22
CA ALA A 464 9.89 -21.49 -12.89
C ALA A 464 8.41 -21.02 -12.90
N GLY A 465 7.84 -20.75 -14.06
CA GLY A 465 6.45 -20.31 -14.21
C GLY A 465 6.20 -18.85 -13.85
N ARG A 466 7.26 -18.04 -13.59
CA ARG A 466 7.10 -16.62 -13.23
C ARG A 466 6.57 -15.83 -14.42
N ASN A 467 5.60 -14.95 -14.17
CA ASN A 467 5.12 -13.99 -15.15
C ASN A 467 6.18 -12.90 -15.38
N LEU A 468 6.72 -12.85 -16.59
CA LEU A 468 7.74 -11.90 -17.03
C LEU A 468 7.16 -10.81 -17.97
N GLY A 469 5.84 -10.63 -17.98
CA GLY A 469 5.17 -9.61 -18.76
C GLY A 469 4.81 -10.05 -20.17
N LEU A 470 4.60 -9.07 -21.06
CA LEU A 470 4.07 -9.29 -22.41
C LEU A 470 5.18 -9.20 -23.47
N GLY A 471 5.12 -10.07 -24.46
CA GLY A 471 5.91 -10.00 -25.70
C GLY A 471 5.03 -9.96 -26.93
N LYS A 472 5.55 -9.45 -28.06
CA LYS A 472 4.90 -9.53 -29.38
C LYS A 472 5.71 -10.41 -30.31
N LEU A 473 5.08 -11.48 -30.80
CA LEU A 473 5.75 -12.41 -31.73
C LEU A 473 5.86 -11.80 -33.12
N LEU A 474 7.07 -11.63 -33.60
CA LEU A 474 7.40 -11.15 -34.94
C LEU A 474 8.14 -12.27 -35.73
N PRO A 475 8.27 -12.21 -37.06
CA PRO A 475 8.78 -13.30 -37.88
C PRO A 475 10.13 -13.90 -37.44
N LYS A 476 11.00 -13.10 -36.83
CA LYS A 476 12.36 -13.55 -36.46
C LYS A 476 12.71 -13.28 -35.00
N ARG A 477 11.76 -12.77 -34.21
CA ARG A 477 12.01 -12.39 -32.84
C ARG A 477 10.73 -12.31 -32.00
N LEU A 478 10.86 -12.52 -30.72
CA LEU A 478 9.91 -12.09 -29.72
C LEU A 478 10.32 -10.70 -29.23
N ARG A 479 9.52 -9.68 -29.56
CA ARG A 479 9.76 -8.30 -29.14
C ARG A 479 9.41 -8.14 -27.69
N ASN A 480 10.32 -7.55 -26.90
CA ASN A 480 10.13 -7.24 -25.51
C ASN A 480 9.21 -6.02 -25.35
N LEU A 481 8.18 -6.15 -24.51
CA LEU A 481 7.22 -5.08 -24.21
C LEU A 481 7.23 -4.71 -22.73
N LEU A 482 8.26 -5.10 -21.96
CA LEU A 482 8.43 -4.64 -20.60
C LEU A 482 8.54 -3.11 -20.55
N PRO A 483 7.83 -2.48 -19.62
CA PRO A 483 8.00 -1.05 -19.37
C PRO A 483 9.44 -0.70 -18.96
N ARG A 484 9.93 0.45 -19.41
CA ARG A 484 11.30 0.90 -19.11
C ARG A 484 11.65 1.01 -17.63
N TYR A 485 10.66 1.26 -16.78
CA TYR A 485 10.86 1.38 -15.33
C TYR A 485 11.10 0.02 -14.63
N LEU A 486 10.90 -1.09 -15.35
CA LEU A 486 11.16 -2.45 -14.85
C LEU A 486 12.51 -3.03 -15.34
N ILE A 487 13.21 -2.32 -16.24
CA ILE A 487 14.42 -2.81 -16.91
C ILE A 487 15.71 -2.28 -16.25
#